data_3c098c11b507f26e6e625d442e7c5794
#
_entry.id   3c098c11b507f26e6e625d442e7c5794
#
_cell.length_a   1.000
_cell.length_b   1.000
_cell.length_c   1.000
_cell.angle_alpha   90.00
_cell.angle_beta   90.00
_cell.angle_gamma   90.00
#
_symmetry.space_group_name_H-M   'P 1'
#
loop_
_entity.id
_entity.type
_entity.pdbx_description
1 polymer ?
#
loop_
_entity_poly.entity_id
_entity_poly.type
_entity_poly.pdbx_seq_one_letter_code
_entity_poly.pdbx_strand_id
1 'polypeptide(L)'
;YEGVCKLPPAHFLRVSEPVAIPEPQPYWSALDSAGTAPPLSDGVEAVDLLGEVLDRAVGAQMVSDVPLGAFLSGGVDSSSVVAAMQRQSSVPVRTFTIGFSEPAYDESGYAAEVAAALGTDHTELVVSPGDAMRVIPDLPRIYDEPFADSSQIPTFLVSRMAREHVTVALSGDGGDELFGGYDRYRQIERLERIRNLLPAGARRIFGSALEHMPIQTWDRLGTTLPRPLVPSGLRHRTGHRMHKVARLLAAADAPDVYASLMSVETGGGGLVLGAADAPPAFGGVPTEQLTGLKPFERAMLIDALTYLPGDLLTKVDRASMAVSLEVRVPFLDPDLFAFAWSLSREHRVRNGQGKWVLRELLRRSLPDHLIDRPKMGFGVPVGQWLRGPLRSWADELLDPALVKEQGFLDPVTVERRWTTHREGRADLTFQVWSLLMFQAWLVEESG
;
A
#
# COMPACT_ATOMS: atom_id res chain seq x y z
N TYR A 1 6.74 -22.58 5.36
CA TYR A 1 7.41 -23.59 6.19
C TYR A 1 6.36 -24.30 7.05
N GLU A 2 6.37 -25.63 7.06
CA GLU A 2 5.42 -26.41 7.85
C GLU A 2 5.65 -26.18 9.35
N GLY A 3 4.58 -25.90 10.09
CA GLY A 3 4.65 -25.66 11.54
C GLY A 3 5.14 -24.27 11.96
N VAL A 4 5.50 -23.39 11.02
CA VAL A 4 5.86 -22.01 11.30
C VAL A 4 4.65 -21.09 11.06
N CYS A 5 4.24 -20.36 12.09
CA CYS A 5 3.08 -19.47 12.04
C CYS A 5 3.49 -18.04 12.42
N LYS A 6 2.87 -17.06 11.79
CA LYS A 6 2.99 -15.65 12.21
C LYS A 6 2.06 -15.38 13.39
N LEU A 7 2.56 -14.67 14.39
CA LEU A 7 1.71 -14.13 15.45
C LEU A 7 0.79 -13.05 14.83
N PRO A 8 -0.54 -13.14 14.99
CA PRO A 8 -1.44 -12.12 14.46
C PRO A 8 -1.15 -10.72 15.05
N PRO A 9 -1.38 -9.62 14.30
CA PRO A 9 -1.25 -8.27 14.84
C PRO A 9 -2.06 -8.08 16.12
N ALA A 10 -1.54 -7.27 17.06
CA ALA A 10 -2.18 -6.97 18.34
C ALA A 10 -2.47 -8.19 19.23
N HIS A 11 -1.68 -9.27 19.07
CA HIS A 11 -1.75 -10.44 19.91
C HIS A 11 -0.42 -10.67 20.66
N PHE A 12 -0.49 -11.37 21.76
CA PHE A 12 0.68 -11.89 22.47
C PHE A 12 0.57 -13.41 22.64
N LEU A 13 1.72 -14.03 22.76
CA LEU A 13 1.85 -15.47 23.03
C LEU A 13 2.55 -15.66 24.36
N ARG A 14 1.90 -16.35 25.31
CA ARG A 14 2.50 -16.68 26.60
C ARG A 14 2.88 -18.15 26.66
N VAL A 15 4.16 -18.45 26.58
CA VAL A 15 4.70 -19.80 26.67
C VAL A 15 5.08 -20.08 28.14
N SER A 16 4.32 -20.95 28.79
CA SER A 16 4.57 -21.35 30.18
C SER A 16 5.27 -22.73 30.28
N GLU A 17 5.05 -23.60 29.30
CA GLU A 17 5.64 -24.91 29.19
C GLU A 17 6.09 -25.20 27.76
N PRO A 18 7.24 -25.88 27.55
CA PRO A 18 7.80 -26.06 26.18
C PRO A 18 7.07 -27.11 25.33
N VAL A 19 5.99 -27.74 25.83
CA VAL A 19 5.35 -28.92 25.21
C VAL A 19 4.12 -28.58 24.37
N ALA A 20 3.49 -27.41 24.55
CA ALA A 20 2.32 -27.02 23.79
C ALA A 20 2.46 -25.60 23.27
N ILE A 21 2.17 -25.37 22.00
CA ILE A 21 2.06 -24.02 21.43
C ILE A 21 0.72 -23.44 21.93
N PRO A 22 0.73 -22.41 22.80
CA PRO A 22 -0.50 -21.81 23.29
C PRO A 22 -1.20 -21.01 22.19
N GLU A 23 -2.52 -20.80 22.35
CA GLU A 23 -3.27 -19.94 21.45
C GLU A 23 -2.89 -18.46 21.65
N PRO A 24 -2.65 -17.69 20.56
CA PRO A 24 -2.43 -16.26 20.64
C PRO A 24 -3.61 -15.53 21.27
N GLN A 25 -3.34 -14.58 22.17
CA GLN A 25 -4.37 -13.79 22.84
C GLN A 25 -4.34 -12.36 22.38
N PRO A 26 -5.49 -11.75 21.97
CA PRO A 26 -5.52 -10.37 21.59
C PRO A 26 -5.40 -9.46 22.84
N TYR A 27 -4.57 -8.41 22.75
CA TYR A 27 -4.52 -7.34 23.74
C TYR A 27 -5.20 -6.06 23.25
N TRP A 28 -5.45 -5.97 21.96
CA TRP A 28 -6.15 -4.86 21.32
C TRP A 28 -6.85 -5.35 20.03
N SER A 29 -7.91 -4.65 19.62
CA SER A 29 -8.66 -4.98 18.41
C SER A 29 -9.05 -3.73 17.65
N ALA A 30 -8.65 -3.63 16.39
CA ALA A 30 -9.08 -2.56 15.48
C ALA A 30 -10.60 -2.58 15.24
N LEU A 31 -11.21 -3.77 15.22
CA LEU A 31 -12.64 -3.95 15.05
C LEU A 31 -13.43 -3.37 16.22
N ASP A 32 -13.01 -3.66 17.45
CA ASP A 32 -13.68 -3.14 18.64
C ASP A 32 -13.50 -1.62 18.73
N SER A 33 -12.33 -1.12 18.42
CA SER A 33 -12.03 0.33 18.40
C SER A 33 -12.85 1.08 17.35
N ALA A 34 -13.12 0.47 16.19
CA ALA A 34 -13.90 1.08 15.12
C ALA A 34 -15.40 1.22 15.46
N GLY A 35 -15.91 0.42 16.42
CA GLY A 35 -17.34 0.40 16.80
C GLY A 35 -17.73 1.24 18.00
N THR A 36 -16.77 1.78 18.77
CA THR A 36 -17.05 2.29 20.12
C THR A 36 -17.07 3.81 20.27
N ALA A 37 -16.49 4.57 19.36
CA ALA A 37 -16.36 6.01 19.51
C ALA A 37 -17.61 6.78 18.99
N PRO A 38 -18.19 7.72 19.78
CA PRO A 38 -19.25 8.57 19.30
C PRO A 38 -18.73 9.51 18.19
N PRO A 39 -19.50 9.74 17.12
CA PRO A 39 -19.05 10.56 16.01
C PRO A 39 -18.87 12.03 16.44
N LEU A 40 -17.70 12.58 16.17
CA LEU A 40 -17.43 14.01 16.28
C LEU A 40 -18.17 14.77 15.18
N SER A 41 -18.84 15.85 15.56
CA SER A 41 -19.65 16.66 14.64
C SER A 41 -19.04 18.01 14.27
N ASP A 42 -18.19 18.60 15.12
CA ASP A 42 -17.52 19.87 14.88
C ASP A 42 -16.15 19.66 14.25
N GLY A 43 -15.89 20.33 13.12
CA GLY A 43 -14.65 20.20 12.40
C GLY A 43 -13.47 20.91 13.06
N VAL A 44 -13.68 22.00 13.80
CA VAL A 44 -12.62 22.73 14.52
C VAL A 44 -12.19 21.90 15.72
N GLU A 45 -13.15 21.42 16.50
CA GLU A 45 -12.90 20.50 17.61
C GLU A 45 -12.14 19.26 17.17
N ALA A 46 -12.49 18.67 16.02
CA ALA A 46 -11.82 17.50 15.48
C ALA A 46 -10.33 17.77 15.15
N VAL A 47 -10.01 18.97 14.63
CA VAL A 47 -8.62 19.35 14.33
C VAL A 47 -7.82 19.58 15.60
N ASP A 48 -8.42 20.21 16.64
CA ASP A 48 -7.76 20.45 17.91
C ASP A 48 -7.47 19.14 18.64
N LEU A 49 -8.46 18.27 18.76
CA LEU A 49 -8.30 16.94 19.37
C LEU A 49 -7.29 16.07 18.60
N LEU A 50 -7.29 16.11 17.25
CA LEU A 50 -6.27 15.42 16.47
C LEU A 50 -4.88 15.92 16.84
N GLY A 51 -4.69 17.25 16.98
CA GLY A 51 -3.41 17.82 17.36
C GLY A 51 -2.91 17.25 18.70
N GLU A 52 -3.80 17.20 19.70
CA GLU A 52 -3.47 16.67 21.03
C GLU A 52 -3.14 15.17 21.01
N VAL A 53 -3.96 14.36 20.31
CA VAL A 53 -3.75 12.90 20.25
C VAL A 53 -2.49 12.57 19.45
N LEU A 54 -2.26 13.26 18.33
CA LEU A 54 -1.06 13.05 17.50
C LEU A 54 0.21 13.47 18.26
N ASP A 55 0.18 14.60 18.98
CA ASP A 55 1.33 15.05 19.76
C ASP A 55 1.66 14.06 20.89
N ARG A 56 0.66 13.46 21.55
CA ARG A 56 0.89 12.39 22.54
C ARG A 56 1.49 11.14 21.90
N ALA A 57 0.91 10.67 20.78
CA ALA A 57 1.40 9.48 20.08
C ALA A 57 2.83 9.64 19.58
N VAL A 58 3.14 10.79 18.99
CA VAL A 58 4.50 11.12 18.53
C VAL A 58 5.45 11.26 19.72
N GLY A 59 5.06 12.01 20.78
CA GLY A 59 5.89 12.21 21.97
C GLY A 59 6.26 10.90 22.67
N ALA A 60 5.31 9.97 22.78
CA ALA A 60 5.57 8.64 23.34
C ALA A 60 6.61 7.84 22.52
N GLN A 61 6.60 7.99 21.19
CA GLN A 61 7.53 7.31 20.30
C GLN A 61 8.86 8.05 20.08
N MET A 62 8.97 9.30 20.55
CA MET A 62 10.23 10.04 20.57
C MET A 62 11.17 9.66 21.74
N VAL A 63 10.68 8.93 22.73
CA VAL A 63 11.51 8.47 23.84
C VAL A 63 12.56 7.48 23.33
N SER A 64 13.84 7.86 23.38
CA SER A 64 14.94 7.06 22.86
C SER A 64 16.26 7.40 23.54
N ASP A 65 17.07 6.37 23.84
CA ASP A 65 18.44 6.51 24.35
C ASP A 65 19.49 6.64 23.24
N VAL A 66 19.05 6.57 21.97
CA VAL A 66 19.90 6.62 20.78
C VAL A 66 19.44 7.71 19.81
N PRO A 67 20.27 8.13 18.86
CA PRO A 67 19.88 9.14 17.89
C PRO A 67 18.60 8.76 17.13
N LEU A 68 17.67 9.70 17.06
CA LEU A 68 16.35 9.56 16.48
C LEU A 68 16.14 10.55 15.34
N GLY A 69 15.40 10.13 14.30
CA GLY A 69 15.00 10.95 13.16
C GLY A 69 13.64 10.56 12.63
N ALA A 70 13.32 10.98 11.40
CA ALA A 70 12.07 10.63 10.71
C ALA A 70 12.24 10.54 9.20
N PHE A 71 11.45 9.69 8.56
CA PHE A 71 11.27 9.74 7.12
C PHE A 71 10.36 10.89 6.72
N LEU A 72 10.76 11.64 5.70
CA LEU A 72 10.02 12.80 5.20
C LEU A 72 9.91 12.74 3.68
N SER A 73 8.74 12.36 3.17
CA SER A 73 8.42 12.36 1.73
C SER A 73 7.80 13.69 1.25
N GLY A 74 7.57 14.64 2.16
CA GLY A 74 6.77 15.83 1.90
C GLY A 74 5.28 15.53 1.69
N GLY A 75 4.81 14.29 1.91
CA GLY A 75 3.40 13.92 1.96
C GLY A 75 2.73 14.36 3.27
N VAL A 76 1.39 14.45 3.27
CA VAL A 76 0.62 14.92 4.43
C VAL A 76 0.95 14.15 5.71
N ASP A 77 1.09 12.81 5.63
CA ASP A 77 1.31 11.94 6.78
C ASP A 77 2.68 12.15 7.41
N SER A 78 3.74 11.99 6.62
CA SER A 78 5.11 12.19 7.08
C SER A 78 5.34 13.61 7.59
N SER A 79 4.79 14.61 6.89
CA SER A 79 4.86 16.01 7.31
C SER A 79 4.13 16.27 8.63
N SER A 80 2.99 15.59 8.89
CA SER A 80 2.25 15.70 10.14
C SER A 80 3.04 15.13 11.32
N VAL A 81 3.68 13.96 11.13
CA VAL A 81 4.56 13.35 12.14
C VAL A 81 5.76 14.26 12.42
N VAL A 82 6.45 14.73 11.37
CA VAL A 82 7.64 15.59 11.53
C VAL A 82 7.27 16.94 12.18
N ALA A 83 6.13 17.54 11.80
CA ALA A 83 5.66 18.76 12.44
C ALA A 83 5.37 18.57 13.94
N ALA A 84 4.77 17.42 14.32
CA ALA A 84 4.54 17.07 15.71
C ALA A 84 5.85 16.80 16.47
N MET A 85 6.84 16.16 15.85
CA MET A 85 8.17 15.98 16.42
C MET A 85 8.87 17.32 16.65
N GLN A 86 8.86 18.21 15.66
CA GLN A 86 9.57 19.48 15.73
C GLN A 86 8.97 20.41 16.80
N ARG A 87 7.64 20.38 17.02
CA ARG A 87 6.99 21.12 18.13
C ARG A 87 7.47 20.65 19.51
N GLN A 88 7.87 19.40 19.66
CA GLN A 88 8.29 18.78 20.92
C GLN A 88 9.80 18.70 21.07
N SER A 89 10.57 19.06 20.04
CA SER A 89 12.02 19.03 20.06
C SER A 89 12.62 20.41 20.26
N SER A 90 13.63 20.51 21.10
CA SER A 90 14.42 21.74 21.31
C SER A 90 15.56 21.93 20.29
N VAL A 91 15.77 20.92 19.41
CA VAL A 91 16.78 20.91 18.35
C VAL A 91 16.12 20.54 17.03
N PRO A 92 16.72 20.90 15.88
CA PRO A 92 16.22 20.46 14.60
C PRO A 92 16.10 18.93 14.53
N VAL A 93 14.92 18.43 14.17
CA VAL A 93 14.67 16.99 13.95
C VAL A 93 15.42 16.55 12.70
N ARG A 94 16.15 15.44 12.78
CA ARG A 94 16.79 14.84 11.62
C ARG A 94 15.74 14.18 10.72
N THR A 95 15.72 14.59 9.44
CA THR A 95 14.76 14.05 8.49
C THR A 95 15.45 13.49 7.26
N PHE A 96 14.89 12.43 6.69
CA PHE A 96 15.51 11.67 5.61
C PHE A 96 14.54 11.48 4.46
N THR A 97 15.00 11.73 3.22
CA THR A 97 14.26 11.45 2.00
C THR A 97 15.16 10.80 0.95
N ILE A 98 14.51 10.09 0.03
CA ILE A 98 15.15 9.58 -1.18
C ILE A 98 14.56 10.27 -2.40
N GLY A 99 15.43 10.75 -3.28
CA GLY A 99 15.09 11.29 -4.59
C GLY A 99 15.53 10.35 -5.69
N PHE A 100 14.97 10.50 -6.86
CA PHE A 100 15.31 9.73 -8.05
C PHE A 100 15.77 10.65 -9.17
N SER A 101 16.71 10.16 -9.98
CA SER A 101 17.16 10.89 -11.18
C SER A 101 16.05 11.04 -12.23
N GLU A 102 14.99 10.23 -12.16
CA GLU A 102 13.82 10.30 -13.03
C GLU A 102 12.76 11.24 -12.44
N PRO A 103 12.48 12.40 -13.08
CA PRO A 103 11.58 13.41 -12.52
C PRO A 103 10.15 12.93 -12.25
N ALA A 104 9.69 11.85 -12.93
CA ALA A 104 8.36 11.29 -12.74
C ALA A 104 8.22 10.49 -11.42
N TYR A 105 9.32 10.21 -10.73
CA TYR A 105 9.39 9.46 -9.49
C TYR A 105 10.07 10.24 -8.36
N ASP A 106 10.53 11.46 -8.64
CA ASP A 106 11.25 12.28 -7.67
C ASP A 106 10.30 13.19 -6.88
N GLU A 107 10.25 12.95 -5.56
CA GLU A 107 9.52 13.78 -4.60
C GLU A 107 10.47 14.58 -3.67
N SER A 108 11.78 14.45 -3.85
CA SER A 108 12.77 15.01 -2.91
C SER A 108 12.70 16.53 -2.81
N GLY A 109 12.46 17.22 -3.91
CA GLY A 109 12.29 18.68 -3.91
C GLY A 109 11.18 19.15 -2.97
N TYR A 110 10.04 18.44 -2.93
CA TYR A 110 8.96 18.77 -2.01
C TYR A 110 9.30 18.44 -0.55
N ALA A 111 10.00 17.33 -0.33
CA ALA A 111 10.46 16.99 1.01
C ALA A 111 11.43 18.06 1.54
N ALA A 112 12.34 18.56 0.72
CA ALA A 112 13.26 19.65 1.07
C ALA A 112 12.54 20.95 1.41
N GLU A 113 11.50 21.33 0.62
CA GLU A 113 10.69 22.53 0.91
C GLU A 113 9.95 22.41 2.25
N VAL A 114 9.35 21.23 2.54
CA VAL A 114 8.69 20.96 3.82
C VAL A 114 9.72 20.98 4.97
N ALA A 115 10.87 20.37 4.78
CA ALA A 115 11.96 20.35 5.75
C ALA A 115 12.43 21.77 6.11
N ALA A 116 12.64 22.60 5.09
CA ALA A 116 13.01 23.99 5.28
C ALA A 116 11.94 24.80 6.03
N ALA A 117 10.66 24.59 5.71
CA ALA A 117 9.54 25.26 6.36
C ALA A 117 9.36 24.84 7.82
N LEU A 118 9.64 23.58 8.15
CA LEU A 118 9.59 23.05 9.53
C LEU A 118 10.88 23.28 10.31
N GLY A 119 11.99 23.69 9.67
CA GLY A 119 13.29 23.92 10.31
C GLY A 119 14.00 22.64 10.73
N THR A 120 13.87 21.55 9.99
CA THR A 120 14.50 20.27 10.28
C THR A 120 15.93 20.18 9.71
N ASP A 121 16.75 19.29 10.27
CA ASP A 121 18.06 18.89 9.73
C ASP A 121 17.84 17.79 8.68
N HIS A 122 17.79 18.20 7.41
CA HIS A 122 17.33 17.34 6.33
C HIS A 122 18.48 16.72 5.52
N THR A 123 18.42 15.40 5.34
CA THR A 123 19.34 14.65 4.49
C THR A 123 18.58 14.01 3.32
N GLU A 124 19.06 14.29 2.11
CA GLU A 124 18.53 13.73 0.86
C GLU A 124 19.54 12.81 0.22
N LEU A 125 19.07 11.66 -0.30
CA LEU A 125 19.84 10.76 -1.15
C LEU A 125 19.20 10.67 -2.53
N VAL A 126 19.90 11.14 -3.55
CA VAL A 126 19.47 10.92 -4.94
C VAL A 126 19.98 9.58 -5.43
N VAL A 127 19.06 8.70 -5.82
CA VAL A 127 19.33 7.33 -6.26
C VAL A 127 19.20 7.23 -7.76
N SER A 128 20.24 6.66 -8.38
CA SER A 128 20.18 6.28 -9.79
C SER A 128 19.43 4.95 -9.99
N PRO A 129 18.90 4.67 -11.21
CA PRO A 129 18.35 3.36 -11.53
C PRO A 129 19.33 2.21 -11.27
N GLY A 130 20.63 2.44 -11.50
CA GLY A 130 21.67 1.45 -11.22
C GLY A 130 21.80 1.14 -9.73
N ASP A 131 21.69 2.15 -8.85
CA ASP A 131 21.70 1.94 -7.40
C ASP A 131 20.51 1.14 -6.94
N ALA A 132 19.33 1.47 -7.45
CA ALA A 132 18.09 0.78 -7.14
C ALA A 132 18.11 -0.68 -7.61
N MET A 133 18.60 -0.94 -8.81
CA MET A 133 18.69 -2.30 -9.37
C MET A 133 19.68 -3.18 -8.60
N ARG A 134 20.75 -2.61 -8.01
CA ARG A 134 21.71 -3.38 -7.21
C ARG A 134 21.12 -3.99 -5.94
N VAL A 135 20.00 -3.49 -5.46
CA VAL A 135 19.32 -4.03 -4.28
C VAL A 135 18.47 -5.28 -4.63
N ILE A 136 18.03 -5.41 -5.88
CA ILE A 136 17.06 -6.44 -6.28
C ILE A 136 17.51 -7.87 -5.95
N PRO A 137 18.79 -8.27 -6.17
CA PRO A 137 19.24 -9.62 -5.80
C PRO A 137 19.18 -9.93 -4.30
N ASP A 138 19.26 -8.92 -3.43
CA ASP A 138 19.21 -9.09 -1.99
C ASP A 138 17.78 -9.13 -1.41
N LEU A 139 16.78 -8.71 -2.18
CA LEU A 139 15.39 -8.61 -1.73
C LEU A 139 14.84 -9.93 -1.17
N PRO A 140 15.05 -11.11 -1.78
CA PRO A 140 14.56 -12.37 -1.23
C PRO A 140 15.07 -12.63 0.19
N ARG A 141 16.33 -12.33 0.47
CA ARG A 141 16.95 -12.50 1.79
C ARG A 141 16.49 -11.44 2.80
N ILE A 142 16.25 -10.21 2.34
CA ILE A 142 15.77 -9.11 3.19
C ILE A 142 14.36 -9.40 3.70
N TYR A 143 13.52 -10.01 2.87
CA TYR A 143 12.10 -10.21 3.19
C TYR A 143 11.77 -11.61 3.71
N ASP A 144 12.63 -12.59 3.57
CA ASP A 144 12.47 -14.01 3.96
C ASP A 144 11.29 -14.73 3.30
N GLU A 145 10.42 -14.01 2.63
CA GLU A 145 9.21 -14.49 1.97
C GLU A 145 9.05 -13.83 0.58
N PRO A 146 8.29 -14.41 -0.33
CA PRO A 146 7.94 -13.75 -1.58
C PRO A 146 7.20 -12.44 -1.32
N PHE A 147 7.86 -11.31 -1.50
CA PHE A 147 7.29 -9.98 -1.30
C PHE A 147 7.39 -9.16 -2.59
N ALA A 148 6.28 -8.59 -3.05
CA ALA A 148 6.18 -8.05 -4.41
C ALA A 148 5.79 -6.57 -4.51
N ASP A 149 5.71 -5.83 -3.42
CA ASP A 149 5.58 -4.37 -3.51
C ASP A 149 6.92 -3.76 -3.98
N SER A 150 6.95 -3.17 -5.16
CA SER A 150 8.18 -2.59 -5.74
C SER A 150 8.75 -1.42 -4.93
N SER A 151 7.94 -0.80 -4.06
CA SER A 151 8.42 0.25 -3.15
C SER A 151 9.33 -0.28 -2.03
N GLN A 152 9.48 -1.61 -1.90
CA GLN A 152 10.51 -2.24 -1.05
C GLN A 152 11.92 -1.73 -1.37
N ILE A 153 12.21 -1.44 -2.64
CA ILE A 153 13.52 -0.95 -3.07
C ILE A 153 13.85 0.42 -2.47
N PRO A 154 13.04 1.49 -2.71
CA PRO A 154 13.31 2.78 -2.10
C PRO A 154 13.19 2.76 -0.57
N THR A 155 12.33 1.92 0.01
CA THR A 155 12.21 1.78 1.47
C THR A 155 13.52 1.25 2.08
N PHE A 156 14.15 0.24 1.47
CA PHE A 156 15.45 -0.25 1.91
C PHE A 156 16.55 0.81 1.75
N LEU A 157 16.58 1.53 0.65
CA LEU A 157 17.60 2.53 0.37
C LEU A 157 17.53 3.72 1.34
N VAL A 158 16.32 4.23 1.63
CA VAL A 158 16.16 5.32 2.61
C VAL A 158 16.47 4.84 4.04
N SER A 159 16.13 3.60 4.37
CA SER A 159 16.48 3.00 5.67
C SER A 159 17.98 2.86 5.85
N ARG A 160 18.70 2.42 4.81
CA ARG A 160 20.16 2.30 4.81
C ARG A 160 20.83 3.65 5.00
N MET A 161 20.39 4.68 4.28
CA MET A 161 20.90 6.05 4.45
C MET A 161 20.61 6.58 5.85
N ALA A 162 19.38 6.47 6.33
CA ALA A 162 19.00 6.97 7.65
C ALA A 162 19.82 6.29 8.77
N ARG A 163 20.12 5.00 8.62
CA ARG A 163 20.92 4.23 9.58
C ARG A 163 22.35 4.76 9.77
N GLU A 164 22.89 5.45 8.79
CA GLU A 164 24.22 6.11 8.91
C GLU A 164 24.19 7.27 9.94
N HIS A 165 23.02 7.81 10.23
CA HIS A 165 22.83 9.00 11.07
C HIS A 165 22.05 8.73 12.35
N VAL A 166 21.11 7.78 12.32
CA VAL A 166 20.19 7.48 13.43
C VAL A 166 20.01 5.97 13.59
N THR A 167 19.53 5.57 14.77
CA THR A 167 19.21 4.17 15.07
C THR A 167 17.71 3.94 15.12
N VAL A 168 16.94 5.01 15.31
CA VAL A 168 15.48 5.02 15.34
C VAL A 168 14.97 6.06 14.34
N ALA A 169 13.92 5.74 13.58
CA ALA A 169 13.23 6.70 12.72
C ALA A 169 11.71 6.60 12.89
N LEU A 170 11.01 7.72 12.88
CA LEU A 170 9.56 7.76 12.83
C LEU A 170 9.09 7.78 11.37
N SER A 171 7.97 7.09 11.10
CA SER A 171 7.33 7.01 9.79
C SER A 171 5.88 7.50 9.83
N GLY A 172 5.39 7.97 8.69
CA GLY A 172 4.00 8.39 8.49
C GLY A 172 3.08 7.27 7.98
N ASP A 173 3.48 6.01 8.00
CA ASP A 173 2.65 4.90 7.58
C ASP A 173 1.38 4.77 8.43
N GLY A 174 0.29 4.24 7.85
CA GLY A 174 -1.01 4.17 8.51
C GLY A 174 -1.90 5.40 8.34
N GLY A 175 -1.36 6.55 7.95
CA GLY A 175 -2.15 7.77 7.79
C GLY A 175 -3.20 7.69 6.67
N ASP A 176 -2.92 6.99 5.59
CA ASP A 176 -3.88 6.76 4.50
C ASP A 176 -5.06 5.90 4.96
N GLU A 177 -4.80 4.85 5.72
CA GLU A 177 -5.77 3.89 6.23
C GLU A 177 -6.69 4.51 7.27
N LEU A 178 -6.16 5.34 8.16
CA LEU A 178 -6.91 5.97 9.23
C LEU A 178 -7.74 7.17 8.77
N PHE A 179 -7.21 7.98 7.87
CA PHE A 179 -7.81 9.26 7.46
C PHE A 179 -8.36 9.27 6.03
N GLY A 180 -8.51 8.09 5.41
CA GLY A 180 -9.17 7.95 4.13
C GLY A 180 -8.41 8.57 2.95
N GLY A 181 -7.09 8.38 2.91
CA GLY A 181 -6.21 9.00 1.91
C GLY A 181 -6.25 8.34 0.54
N TYR A 182 -6.60 7.06 0.43
CA TYR A 182 -6.60 6.36 -0.84
C TYR A 182 -7.83 6.67 -1.71
N ASP A 183 -7.58 6.94 -2.97
CA ASP A 183 -8.64 7.15 -3.96
C ASP A 183 -9.54 5.94 -4.15
N ARG A 184 -9.02 4.72 -3.91
CA ARG A 184 -9.78 3.48 -4.01
C ARG A 184 -11.00 3.46 -3.08
N TYR A 185 -10.95 4.06 -1.90
CA TYR A 185 -12.09 4.12 -0.99
C TYR A 185 -13.30 4.86 -1.59
N ARG A 186 -13.01 6.00 -2.27
CA ARG A 186 -14.05 6.76 -2.98
C ARG A 186 -14.53 6.04 -4.23
N GLN A 187 -13.64 5.31 -4.90
CA GLN A 187 -14.01 4.49 -6.05
C GLN A 187 -14.93 3.35 -5.64
N ILE A 188 -14.65 2.65 -4.55
CA ILE A 188 -15.50 1.59 -3.98
C ILE A 188 -16.89 2.16 -3.65
N GLU A 189 -16.95 3.28 -2.95
CA GLU A 189 -18.22 3.93 -2.61
C GLU A 189 -19.05 4.27 -3.85
N ARG A 190 -18.43 4.81 -4.90
CA ARG A 190 -19.10 5.12 -6.17
C ARG A 190 -19.57 3.85 -6.88
N LEU A 191 -18.73 2.83 -6.94
CA LEU A 191 -19.04 1.57 -7.61
C LEU A 191 -20.17 0.82 -6.91
N GLU A 192 -20.16 0.76 -5.57
CA GLU A 192 -21.27 0.13 -4.82
C GLU A 192 -22.56 0.92 -4.97
N ARG A 193 -22.51 2.25 -5.04
CA ARG A 193 -23.70 3.06 -5.31
C ARG A 193 -24.29 2.73 -6.68
N ILE A 194 -23.49 2.64 -7.73
CA ILE A 194 -23.94 2.25 -9.07
C ILE A 194 -24.47 0.82 -9.08
N ARG A 195 -23.76 -0.09 -8.42
CA ARG A 195 -24.14 -1.49 -8.30
C ARG A 195 -25.51 -1.65 -7.61
N ASN A 196 -25.79 -0.87 -6.58
CA ASN A 196 -27.05 -0.93 -5.84
C ASN A 196 -28.25 -0.37 -6.63
N LEU A 197 -28.02 0.39 -7.72
CA LEU A 197 -29.06 0.82 -8.63
C LEU A 197 -29.53 -0.29 -9.59
N LEU A 198 -28.74 -1.36 -9.75
CA LEU A 198 -29.03 -2.45 -10.68
C LEU A 198 -29.50 -3.69 -9.93
N PRO A 199 -30.60 -4.36 -10.36
CA PRO A 199 -31.03 -5.65 -9.81
C PRO A 199 -29.92 -6.71 -9.96
N ALA A 200 -29.81 -7.65 -9.01
CA ALA A 200 -28.76 -8.68 -8.99
C ALA A 200 -28.68 -9.51 -10.30
N GLY A 201 -29.83 -9.86 -10.88
CA GLY A 201 -29.88 -10.58 -12.17
C GLY A 201 -29.29 -9.77 -13.32
N ALA A 202 -29.64 -8.47 -13.40
CA ALA A 202 -29.08 -7.58 -14.43
C ALA A 202 -27.57 -7.41 -14.26
N ARG A 203 -27.07 -7.26 -13.05
CA ARG A 203 -25.63 -7.16 -12.77
C ARG A 203 -24.84 -8.36 -13.28
N ARG A 204 -25.32 -9.59 -13.02
CA ARG A 204 -24.67 -10.81 -13.49
C ARG A 204 -24.64 -10.89 -15.03
N ILE A 205 -25.76 -10.57 -15.68
CA ILE A 205 -25.85 -10.58 -17.14
C ILE A 205 -24.90 -9.54 -17.75
N PHE A 206 -24.94 -8.30 -17.26
CA PHE A 206 -24.04 -7.24 -17.74
C PHE A 206 -22.58 -7.54 -17.45
N GLY A 207 -22.26 -8.00 -16.22
CA GLY A 207 -20.89 -8.38 -15.85
C GLY A 207 -20.36 -9.49 -16.75
N SER A 208 -21.11 -10.57 -16.94
CA SER A 208 -20.73 -11.67 -17.83
C SER A 208 -20.59 -11.21 -19.28
N ALA A 209 -21.52 -10.42 -19.80
CA ALA A 209 -21.42 -9.91 -21.17
C ALA A 209 -20.17 -9.03 -21.39
N LEU A 210 -19.84 -8.18 -20.43
CA LEU A 210 -18.65 -7.33 -20.47
C LEU A 210 -17.35 -8.15 -20.37
N GLU A 211 -17.33 -9.21 -19.56
CA GLU A 211 -16.16 -10.07 -19.35
C GLU A 211 -15.87 -10.95 -20.58
N HIS A 212 -16.90 -11.43 -21.27
CA HIS A 212 -16.74 -12.23 -22.49
C HIS A 212 -16.31 -11.43 -23.73
N MET A 213 -16.36 -10.10 -23.66
CA MET A 213 -15.92 -9.26 -24.77
C MET A 213 -14.39 -9.13 -24.78
N PRO A 214 -13.70 -9.48 -25.89
CA PRO A 214 -12.24 -9.39 -25.97
C PRO A 214 -11.70 -8.00 -25.65
N ILE A 215 -10.58 -7.94 -24.93
CA ILE A 215 -9.90 -6.69 -24.55
C ILE A 215 -9.64 -5.79 -25.76
N GLN A 216 -9.22 -6.39 -26.88
CA GLN A 216 -8.95 -5.68 -28.13
C GLN A 216 -10.19 -4.98 -28.72
N THR A 217 -11.39 -5.53 -28.51
CA THR A 217 -12.65 -4.91 -28.94
C THR A 217 -12.94 -3.66 -28.12
N TRP A 218 -12.71 -3.71 -26.81
CA TRP A 218 -12.82 -2.54 -25.94
C TRP A 218 -11.82 -1.44 -26.27
N ASP A 219 -10.58 -1.80 -26.55
CA ASP A 219 -9.53 -0.85 -26.91
C ASP A 219 -9.85 -0.15 -28.25
N ARG A 220 -10.39 -0.89 -29.23
CA ARG A 220 -10.89 -0.31 -30.49
C ARG A 220 -12.07 0.63 -30.26
N LEU A 221 -13.06 0.26 -29.44
CA LEU A 221 -14.20 1.11 -29.09
C LEU A 221 -13.73 2.39 -28.38
N GLY A 222 -12.79 2.28 -27.45
CA GLY A 222 -12.23 3.43 -26.74
C GLY A 222 -11.52 4.45 -27.65
N THR A 223 -10.97 4.00 -28.76
CA THR A 223 -10.30 4.88 -29.74
C THR A 223 -11.26 5.47 -30.76
N THR A 224 -12.41 4.83 -31.03
CA THR A 224 -13.39 5.24 -32.06
C THR A 224 -14.49 6.16 -31.51
N LEU A 225 -14.74 6.16 -30.19
CA LEU A 225 -15.78 7.00 -29.60
C LEU A 225 -15.39 8.49 -29.56
N PRO A 226 -16.35 9.40 -29.82
CA PRO A 226 -16.10 10.86 -29.80
C PRO A 226 -15.58 11.36 -28.45
N ARG A 227 -14.68 12.34 -28.51
CA ARG A 227 -14.00 12.93 -27.33
C ARG A 227 -14.88 13.30 -26.13
N PRO A 228 -16.11 13.83 -26.27
CA PRO A 228 -16.93 14.20 -25.11
C PRO A 228 -17.57 13.01 -24.38
N LEU A 229 -17.64 11.81 -25.00
CA LEU A 229 -18.29 10.63 -24.43
C LEU A 229 -17.34 9.69 -23.66
N VAL A 230 -16.02 9.89 -23.77
CA VAL A 230 -15.01 9.09 -23.09
C VAL A 230 -14.15 9.97 -22.22
N PRO A 231 -14.24 9.88 -20.89
CA PRO A 231 -13.35 10.60 -19.97
C PRO A 231 -11.87 10.38 -20.32
N SER A 232 -11.06 11.44 -20.19
CA SER A 232 -9.63 11.43 -20.60
C SER A 232 -8.81 10.30 -20.00
N GLY A 233 -9.17 9.85 -18.78
CA GLY A 233 -8.57 8.70 -18.12
C GLY A 233 -8.96 7.32 -18.68
N LEU A 234 -9.95 7.21 -19.57
CA LEU A 234 -10.43 5.92 -20.11
C LEU A 234 -9.85 5.58 -21.48
N ARG A 235 -9.07 6.45 -22.11
CA ARG A 235 -8.62 6.29 -23.53
C ARG A 235 -7.48 5.31 -23.71
N HIS A 236 -6.66 5.12 -22.70
CA HIS A 236 -5.59 4.14 -22.72
C HIS A 236 -5.95 2.97 -21.80
N ARG A 237 -5.89 1.72 -22.31
CA ARG A 237 -6.22 0.49 -21.57
C ARG A 237 -7.70 0.33 -21.23
N THR A 238 -8.60 0.71 -22.15
CA THR A 238 -10.06 0.59 -21.97
C THR A 238 -10.47 -0.85 -21.66
N GLY A 239 -9.88 -1.82 -22.33
CA GLY A 239 -10.22 -3.23 -22.19
C GLY A 239 -9.98 -3.80 -20.79
N HIS A 240 -8.80 -3.60 -20.23
CA HIS A 240 -8.49 -4.04 -18.86
C HIS A 240 -9.38 -3.37 -17.79
N ARG A 241 -9.70 -2.09 -17.98
CA ARG A 241 -10.61 -1.37 -17.08
C ARG A 241 -12.04 -1.89 -17.19
N MET A 242 -12.51 -2.20 -18.39
CA MET A 242 -13.84 -2.76 -18.61
C MET A 242 -13.98 -4.16 -18.03
N HIS A 243 -12.95 -5.01 -18.11
CA HIS A 243 -12.94 -6.30 -17.44
C HIS A 243 -12.91 -6.15 -15.91
N LYS A 244 -12.22 -5.14 -15.37
CA LYS A 244 -12.28 -4.81 -13.94
C LYS A 244 -13.69 -4.37 -13.52
N VAL A 245 -14.34 -3.53 -14.31
CA VAL A 245 -15.74 -3.12 -14.09
C VAL A 245 -16.69 -4.33 -14.20
N ALA A 246 -16.48 -5.22 -15.18
CA ALA A 246 -17.27 -6.43 -15.34
C ALA A 246 -17.27 -7.31 -14.08
N ARG A 247 -16.08 -7.56 -13.51
CA ARG A 247 -15.92 -8.31 -12.27
C ARG A 247 -16.56 -7.61 -11.08
N LEU A 248 -16.40 -6.30 -10.98
CA LEU A 248 -17.04 -5.51 -9.93
C LEU A 248 -18.57 -5.56 -9.99
N LEU A 249 -19.15 -5.61 -11.18
CA LEU A 249 -20.59 -5.81 -11.37
C LEU A 249 -21.03 -7.23 -11.02
N ALA A 250 -20.22 -8.23 -11.34
CA ALA A 250 -20.47 -9.64 -11.06
C ALA A 250 -20.23 -10.03 -9.59
N ALA A 251 -19.41 -9.26 -8.86
CA ALA A 251 -19.08 -9.52 -7.46
C ALA A 251 -20.33 -9.79 -6.61
N ALA A 252 -20.30 -10.83 -5.78
CA ALA A 252 -21.44 -11.25 -4.98
C ALA A 252 -21.71 -10.26 -3.84
N ASP A 253 -20.68 -9.83 -3.16
CA ASP A 253 -20.74 -8.96 -1.98
C ASP A 253 -19.67 -7.84 -2.00
N ALA A 254 -19.55 -7.12 -0.92
CA ALA A 254 -18.65 -6.00 -0.80
C ALA A 254 -17.16 -6.38 -0.59
N PRO A 255 -16.82 -7.45 0.17
CA PRO A 255 -15.46 -7.99 0.19
C PRO A 255 -14.99 -8.40 -1.20
N ASP A 256 -15.83 -9.00 -2.04
CA ASP A 256 -15.50 -9.34 -3.42
C ASP A 256 -15.19 -8.11 -4.28
N VAL A 257 -15.91 -7.00 -4.05
CA VAL A 257 -15.64 -5.71 -4.73
C VAL A 257 -14.27 -5.19 -4.34
N TYR A 258 -13.94 -5.21 -3.05
CA TYR A 258 -12.63 -4.80 -2.56
C TYR A 258 -11.52 -5.72 -3.10
N ALA A 259 -11.68 -7.03 -2.99
CA ALA A 259 -10.73 -8.02 -3.51
C ALA A 259 -10.46 -7.83 -5.01
N SER A 260 -11.51 -7.60 -5.81
CA SER A 260 -11.39 -7.34 -7.25
C SER A 260 -10.60 -6.06 -7.58
N LEU A 261 -10.62 -5.06 -6.68
CA LEU A 261 -9.85 -3.84 -6.84
C LEU A 261 -8.38 -4.01 -6.44
N MET A 262 -8.11 -4.78 -5.40
CA MET A 262 -6.78 -4.99 -4.84
C MET A 262 -6.00 -6.11 -5.55
N SER A 263 -6.70 -7.08 -6.15
CA SER A 263 -6.05 -8.19 -6.83
C SER A 263 -5.19 -7.74 -8.01
N VAL A 264 -3.95 -8.16 -8.00
CA VAL A 264 -3.01 -8.05 -9.13
C VAL A 264 -3.40 -9.05 -10.23
N GLU A 265 -3.94 -10.21 -9.84
CA GLU A 265 -4.40 -11.25 -10.75
C GLU A 265 -5.77 -10.90 -11.36
N THR A 266 -5.86 -11.00 -12.67
CA THR A 266 -7.06 -10.60 -13.44
C THR A 266 -7.75 -11.73 -14.18
N GLY A 267 -7.31 -12.98 -14.01
CA GLY A 267 -7.90 -14.15 -14.67
C GLY A 267 -7.96 -15.33 -13.70
N GLY A 268 -9.08 -16.05 -13.72
CA GLY A 268 -9.23 -17.27 -12.93
C GLY A 268 -8.20 -18.33 -13.33
N GLY A 269 -7.85 -19.13 -12.38
CA GLY A 269 -7.14 -20.41 -12.38
C GLY A 269 -6.07 -20.73 -13.43
N GLY A 270 -5.05 -21.48 -13.01
CA GLY A 270 -4.07 -22.08 -13.88
C GLY A 270 -2.67 -21.45 -13.84
N LEU A 271 -2.43 -20.40 -13.04
CA LEU A 271 -1.06 -19.92 -12.81
C LEU A 271 -0.32 -20.81 -11.82
N VAL A 272 -0.97 -21.11 -10.70
CA VAL A 272 -0.41 -21.96 -9.65
C VAL A 272 -0.93 -23.38 -9.87
N LEU A 273 0.00 -24.31 -10.07
CA LEU A 273 -0.35 -25.72 -10.32
C LEU A 273 -0.97 -26.34 -9.06
N GLY A 274 -2.08 -27.07 -9.24
CA GLY A 274 -2.76 -27.75 -8.13
C GLY A 274 -3.51 -26.84 -7.15
N ALA A 275 -3.47 -25.51 -7.33
CA ALA A 275 -4.27 -24.63 -6.51
C ALA A 275 -5.74 -24.67 -6.97
N ALA A 276 -6.64 -24.92 -6.01
CA ALA A 276 -8.03 -24.49 -6.16
C ALA A 276 -8.08 -22.97 -6.17
N ASP A 277 -9.14 -22.37 -6.76
CA ASP A 277 -9.35 -20.92 -6.63
C ASP A 277 -9.31 -20.54 -5.14
N ALA A 278 -8.17 -20.01 -4.71
CA ALA A 278 -8.02 -19.59 -3.33
C ALA A 278 -9.01 -18.46 -3.05
N PRO A 279 -9.70 -18.47 -1.91
CA PRO A 279 -10.46 -17.31 -1.50
C PRO A 279 -9.52 -16.09 -1.50
N PRO A 280 -10.02 -14.89 -1.83
CA PRO A 280 -9.18 -13.70 -1.82
C PRO A 280 -8.48 -13.58 -0.46
N ALA A 281 -7.25 -13.09 -0.45
CA ALA A 281 -6.39 -12.96 0.74
C ALA A 281 -7.03 -12.15 1.90
N PHE A 282 -8.19 -11.56 1.67
CA PHE A 282 -9.04 -10.84 2.63
C PHE A 282 -10.04 -11.77 3.35
N GLY A 283 -10.01 -13.08 3.10
CA GLY A 283 -10.94 -14.07 3.68
C GLY A 283 -10.81 -14.28 5.19
N GLY A 284 -9.86 -13.58 5.84
CA GLY A 284 -9.74 -13.56 7.30
C GLY A 284 -10.57 -12.49 8.01
N VAL A 285 -11.18 -11.54 7.29
CA VAL A 285 -12.03 -10.51 7.89
C VAL A 285 -13.49 -11.00 7.91
N PRO A 286 -14.06 -11.27 9.09
CA PRO A 286 -15.42 -11.77 9.19
C PRO A 286 -16.42 -10.77 8.60
N THR A 287 -17.21 -11.20 7.62
CA THR A 287 -18.17 -10.35 6.91
C THR A 287 -19.22 -9.76 7.86
N GLU A 288 -19.56 -10.51 8.92
CA GLU A 288 -20.52 -10.05 9.95
C GLU A 288 -20.03 -8.81 10.67
N GLN A 289 -18.73 -8.69 10.91
CA GLN A 289 -18.11 -7.55 11.60
C GLN A 289 -18.00 -6.29 10.71
N LEU A 290 -18.17 -6.46 9.41
CA LEU A 290 -18.24 -5.35 8.45
C LEU A 290 -19.68 -4.86 8.22
N THR A 291 -20.66 -5.56 8.82
CA THR A 291 -22.10 -5.23 8.69
C THR A 291 -22.38 -3.90 9.38
N GLY A 292 -23.10 -3.00 8.69
CA GLY A 292 -23.43 -1.66 9.20
C GLY A 292 -22.45 -0.56 8.82
N LEU A 293 -21.23 -0.89 8.41
CA LEU A 293 -20.26 0.10 7.90
C LEU A 293 -20.63 0.55 6.48
N LYS A 294 -20.47 1.83 6.20
CA LYS A 294 -20.58 2.34 4.82
C LYS A 294 -19.42 1.83 3.96
N PRO A 295 -19.60 1.76 2.63
CA PRO A 295 -18.57 1.21 1.73
C PRO A 295 -17.17 1.82 1.89
N PHE A 296 -17.10 3.11 2.13
CA PHE A 296 -15.85 3.84 2.36
C PHE A 296 -15.15 3.38 3.65
N GLU A 297 -15.87 3.33 4.77
CA GLU A 297 -15.36 2.94 6.09
C GLU A 297 -14.99 1.45 6.11
N ARG A 298 -15.81 0.62 5.47
CA ARG A 298 -15.53 -0.82 5.32
C ARG A 298 -14.22 -1.07 4.57
N ALA A 299 -13.96 -0.35 3.49
CA ALA A 299 -12.71 -0.47 2.75
C ALA A 299 -11.49 -0.02 3.57
N MET A 300 -11.63 1.05 4.36
CA MET A 300 -10.59 1.49 5.30
C MET A 300 -10.30 0.43 6.35
N LEU A 301 -11.34 -0.20 6.91
CA LEU A 301 -11.17 -1.23 7.94
C LEU A 301 -10.52 -2.49 7.38
N ILE A 302 -10.92 -2.92 6.19
CA ILE A 302 -10.27 -4.05 5.51
C ILE A 302 -8.78 -3.74 5.27
N ASP A 303 -8.45 -2.54 4.79
CA ASP A 303 -7.05 -2.14 4.63
C ASP A 303 -6.29 -2.15 5.97
N ALA A 304 -6.87 -1.61 7.03
CA ALA A 304 -6.23 -1.60 8.35
C ALA A 304 -5.99 -3.00 8.92
N LEU A 305 -6.84 -3.98 8.57
CA LEU A 305 -6.72 -5.37 9.04
C LEU A 305 -5.86 -6.26 8.15
N THR A 306 -5.65 -5.88 6.88
CA THR A 306 -5.00 -6.77 5.89
C THR A 306 -3.82 -6.10 5.19
N TYR A 307 -4.06 -5.03 4.43
CA TYR A 307 -3.06 -4.35 3.63
C TYR A 307 -2.01 -3.64 4.49
N LEU A 308 -2.44 -2.95 5.54
CA LEU A 308 -1.53 -2.26 6.46
C LEU A 308 -0.53 -3.23 7.12
N PRO A 309 -0.95 -4.30 7.82
CA PRO A 309 0.00 -5.24 8.43
C PRO A 309 0.70 -6.14 7.41
N GLY A 310 0.02 -6.61 6.36
CA GLY A 310 0.54 -7.61 5.42
C GLY A 310 1.43 -7.05 4.33
N ASP A 311 1.30 -5.78 3.98
CA ASP A 311 2.10 -5.12 2.94
C ASP A 311 2.92 -3.97 3.51
N LEU A 312 2.31 -2.88 3.95
CA LEU A 312 3.02 -1.65 4.32
C LEU A 312 3.97 -1.85 5.50
N LEU A 313 3.47 -2.38 6.61
CA LEU A 313 4.29 -2.57 7.82
C LEU A 313 5.32 -3.67 7.63
N THR A 314 4.99 -4.76 6.95
CA THR A 314 5.95 -5.81 6.58
C THR A 314 7.09 -5.22 5.73
N LYS A 315 6.77 -4.39 4.76
CA LYS A 315 7.76 -3.71 3.92
C LYS A 315 8.71 -2.85 4.73
N VAL A 316 8.17 -1.98 5.55
CA VAL A 316 8.96 -1.03 6.35
C VAL A 316 9.81 -1.78 7.37
N ASP A 317 9.23 -2.75 8.09
CA ASP A 317 9.93 -3.54 9.11
C ASP A 317 11.11 -4.31 8.51
N ARG A 318 10.88 -5.11 7.46
CA ARG A 318 11.93 -5.94 6.86
C ARG A 318 13.06 -5.09 6.26
N ALA A 319 12.70 -4.05 5.52
CA ALA A 319 13.68 -3.15 4.91
C ALA A 319 14.55 -2.43 5.94
N SER A 320 13.96 -1.93 7.02
CA SER A 320 14.67 -1.20 8.05
C SER A 320 15.48 -2.11 8.97
N MET A 321 14.93 -3.27 9.35
CA MET A 321 15.63 -4.24 10.18
C MET A 321 16.81 -4.89 9.48
N ALA A 322 16.77 -5.04 8.16
CA ALA A 322 17.92 -5.51 7.38
C ALA A 322 19.17 -4.63 7.52
N VAL A 323 18.99 -3.37 7.92
CA VAL A 323 20.08 -2.42 8.19
C VAL A 323 20.17 -2.03 9.67
N SER A 324 19.45 -2.72 10.56
CA SER A 324 19.40 -2.46 12.01
C SER A 324 18.90 -1.04 12.36
N LEU A 325 17.93 -0.54 11.62
CA LEU A 325 17.18 0.69 11.91
C LEU A 325 15.82 0.33 12.50
N GLU A 326 15.51 0.78 13.72
CA GLU A 326 14.17 0.66 14.29
C GLU A 326 13.24 1.72 13.67
N VAL A 327 12.13 1.31 13.06
CA VAL A 327 11.11 2.24 12.58
C VAL A 327 9.90 2.20 13.48
N ARG A 328 9.46 3.38 13.92
CA ARG A 328 8.27 3.59 14.75
C ARG A 328 7.19 4.30 13.94
N VAL A 329 5.94 3.90 14.17
CA VAL A 329 4.79 4.38 13.38
C VAL A 329 3.73 4.98 14.31
N PRO A 330 3.74 6.31 14.56
CA PRO A 330 2.80 6.96 15.50
C PRO A 330 1.32 6.77 15.14
N PHE A 331 0.98 6.64 13.87
CA PHE A 331 -0.40 6.38 13.45
C PHE A 331 -0.95 5.02 13.89
N LEU A 332 -0.11 4.11 14.39
CA LEU A 332 -0.56 2.85 14.99
C LEU A 332 -0.91 2.97 16.48
N ASP A 333 -0.78 4.15 17.07
CA ASP A 333 -1.20 4.38 18.45
C ASP A 333 -2.69 4.06 18.64
N PRO A 334 -3.09 3.25 19.64
CA PRO A 334 -4.47 2.84 19.85
C PRO A 334 -5.45 3.99 20.07
N ASP A 335 -5.02 5.05 20.79
CA ASP A 335 -5.85 6.23 21.05
C ASP A 335 -6.06 7.03 19.76
N LEU A 336 -5.00 7.17 18.95
CA LEU A 336 -5.08 7.83 17.66
C LEU A 336 -5.94 7.03 16.67
N PHE A 337 -5.86 5.72 16.70
CA PHE A 337 -6.75 4.84 15.92
C PHE A 337 -8.21 5.04 16.33
N ALA A 338 -8.52 4.97 17.62
CA ALA A 338 -9.87 5.16 18.14
C ALA A 338 -10.41 6.56 17.78
N PHE A 339 -9.58 7.60 17.93
CA PHE A 339 -9.93 8.95 17.50
C PHE A 339 -10.24 9.00 16.00
N ALA A 340 -9.40 8.44 15.15
CA ALA A 340 -9.62 8.43 13.71
C ALA A 340 -10.95 7.77 13.34
N TRP A 341 -11.36 6.72 14.06
CA TRP A 341 -12.64 6.05 13.84
C TRP A 341 -13.87 6.83 14.38
N SER A 342 -13.68 7.77 15.31
CA SER A 342 -14.73 8.70 15.73
C SER A 342 -15.04 9.80 14.70
N LEU A 343 -14.16 9.99 13.70
CA LEU A 343 -14.34 11.02 12.68
C LEU A 343 -15.45 10.66 11.71
N SER A 344 -16.32 11.63 11.43
CA SER A 344 -17.27 11.51 10.34
C SER A 344 -16.56 11.46 8.97
N ARG A 345 -17.28 10.98 7.94
CA ARG A 345 -16.72 10.96 6.59
C ARG A 345 -16.29 12.36 6.11
N GLU A 346 -16.97 13.42 6.52
CA GLU A 346 -16.68 14.81 6.13
C GLU A 346 -15.37 15.33 6.72
N HIS A 347 -14.95 14.79 7.87
CA HIS A 347 -13.66 15.08 8.48
C HIS A 347 -12.51 14.30 7.82
N ARG A 348 -12.82 13.23 7.10
CA ARG A 348 -11.85 12.46 6.32
C ARG A 348 -11.72 12.96 4.88
N VAL A 349 -12.86 13.22 4.22
CA VAL A 349 -12.88 13.61 2.80
C VAL A 349 -13.76 14.83 2.61
N ARG A 350 -13.16 15.94 2.13
CA ARG A 350 -13.88 17.17 1.78
C ARG A 350 -13.43 17.63 0.39
N ASN A 351 -14.38 18.10 -0.43
CA ASN A 351 -14.13 18.57 -1.81
C ASN A 351 -13.36 17.55 -2.69
N GLY A 352 -13.55 16.26 -2.45
CA GLY A 352 -12.84 15.21 -3.19
C GLY A 352 -11.39 14.98 -2.76
N GLN A 353 -10.90 15.65 -1.73
CA GLN A 353 -9.58 15.42 -1.14
C GLN A 353 -9.70 14.60 0.14
N GLY A 354 -8.87 13.56 0.27
CA GLY A 354 -8.73 12.76 1.48
C GLY A 354 -7.90 13.46 2.56
N LYS A 355 -7.93 12.91 3.78
CA LYS A 355 -7.15 13.39 4.94
C LYS A 355 -7.44 14.85 5.33
N TRP A 356 -8.69 15.28 5.19
CA TRP A 356 -9.04 16.67 5.41
C TRP A 356 -8.59 17.16 6.80
N VAL A 357 -8.88 16.44 7.86
CA VAL A 357 -8.53 16.85 9.23
C VAL A 357 -7.00 16.96 9.44
N LEU A 358 -6.20 16.05 8.84
CA LEU A 358 -4.73 16.13 8.87
C LEU A 358 -4.21 17.35 8.09
N ARG A 359 -4.82 17.66 6.95
CA ARG A 359 -4.47 18.87 6.15
C ARG A 359 -4.76 20.14 6.93
N GLU A 360 -5.93 20.23 7.59
CA GLU A 360 -6.26 21.40 8.42
C GLU A 360 -5.30 21.56 9.61
N LEU A 361 -4.94 20.45 10.27
CA LEU A 361 -3.92 20.49 11.31
C LEU A 361 -2.56 20.97 10.78
N LEU A 362 -2.16 20.45 9.62
CA LEU A 362 -0.86 20.77 9.03
C LEU A 362 -0.77 22.23 8.54
N ARG A 363 -1.90 22.87 8.16
CA ARG A 363 -1.98 24.32 7.84
C ARG A 363 -1.55 25.24 8.98
N ARG A 364 -1.54 24.73 10.19
CA ARG A 364 -1.00 25.47 11.35
C ARG A 364 0.53 25.61 11.33
N SER A 365 1.20 24.74 10.56
CA SER A 365 2.67 24.67 10.52
C SER A 365 3.25 24.87 9.13
N LEU A 366 2.48 24.65 8.07
CA LEU A 366 2.94 24.73 6.69
C LEU A 366 2.01 25.57 5.82
N PRO A 367 2.52 26.28 4.80
CA PRO A 367 1.72 27.00 3.82
C PRO A 367 0.96 26.04 2.89
N ASP A 368 -0.19 26.50 2.37
CA ASP A 368 -1.13 25.70 1.55
C ASP A 368 -0.49 25.00 0.36
N HIS A 369 0.43 25.65 -0.34
CA HIS A 369 1.07 25.10 -1.53
C HIS A 369 1.92 23.85 -1.26
N LEU A 370 2.39 23.66 -0.02
CA LEU A 370 3.09 22.44 0.41
C LEU A 370 2.13 21.31 0.81
N ILE A 371 0.87 21.65 1.13
CA ILE A 371 -0.14 20.69 1.59
C ILE A 371 -1.02 20.22 0.44
N ASP A 372 -1.48 21.14 -0.41
CA ASP A 372 -2.48 20.89 -1.45
C ASP A 372 -1.84 20.56 -2.81
N ARG A 373 -1.07 19.49 -2.83
CA ARG A 373 -0.42 18.96 -4.03
C ARG A 373 -0.95 17.56 -4.42
N PRO A 374 -0.83 17.16 -5.69
CA PRO A 374 -1.12 15.81 -6.10
C PRO A 374 -0.26 14.79 -5.33
N LYS A 375 -0.88 13.69 -4.88
CA LYS A 375 -0.15 12.59 -4.28
C LYS A 375 0.67 11.88 -5.36
N MET A 376 1.97 11.75 -5.14
CA MET A 376 2.83 10.83 -5.89
C MET A 376 3.04 9.56 -5.04
N GLY A 377 3.29 8.44 -5.70
CA GLY A 377 3.56 7.19 -4.99
C GLY A 377 5.06 6.97 -4.83
N PHE A 378 5.45 6.31 -3.75
CA PHE A 378 6.83 5.90 -3.48
C PHE A 378 7.20 4.69 -4.35
N GLY A 379 7.16 4.87 -5.68
CA GLY A 379 7.36 3.82 -6.66
C GLY A 379 8.63 3.98 -7.48
N VAL A 380 9.02 2.91 -8.15
CA VAL A 380 10.14 2.87 -9.08
C VAL A 380 9.69 2.33 -10.44
N PRO A 381 10.36 2.69 -11.56
CA PRO A 381 9.94 2.31 -12.91
C PRO A 381 10.27 0.86 -13.26
N VAL A 382 9.91 -0.10 -12.39
CA VAL A 382 10.21 -1.54 -12.56
C VAL A 382 9.79 -2.06 -13.94
N GLY A 383 8.62 -1.64 -14.44
CA GLY A 383 8.17 -2.07 -15.75
C GLY A 383 9.07 -1.62 -16.93
N GLN A 384 9.76 -0.49 -16.78
CA GLN A 384 10.75 -0.05 -17.76
C GLN A 384 12.06 -0.83 -17.60
N TRP A 385 12.49 -1.05 -16.36
CA TRP A 385 13.69 -1.83 -16.06
C TRP A 385 13.58 -3.28 -16.56
N LEU A 386 12.42 -3.91 -16.40
CA LEU A 386 12.15 -5.26 -16.91
C LEU A 386 12.21 -5.36 -18.44
N ARG A 387 11.85 -4.30 -19.16
CA ARG A 387 11.99 -4.25 -20.63
C ARG A 387 13.39 -3.85 -21.09
N GLY A 388 14.22 -3.37 -20.19
CA GLY A 388 15.57 -2.88 -20.43
C GLY A 388 16.63 -3.62 -19.61
N PRO A 389 17.26 -2.96 -18.62
CA PRO A 389 18.45 -3.48 -17.93
C PRO A 389 18.20 -4.76 -17.11
N LEU A 390 16.98 -5.01 -16.62
CA LEU A 390 16.65 -6.24 -15.87
C LEU A 390 16.15 -7.38 -16.77
N ARG A 391 16.16 -7.22 -18.09
CA ARG A 391 15.58 -8.19 -19.01
C ARG A 391 16.27 -9.56 -18.92
N SER A 392 17.60 -9.60 -18.93
CA SER A 392 18.33 -10.87 -18.85
C SER A 392 18.08 -11.60 -17.53
N TRP A 393 18.07 -10.88 -16.42
CA TRP A 393 17.72 -11.44 -15.12
C TRP A 393 16.29 -12.01 -15.08
N ALA A 394 15.34 -11.32 -15.72
CA ALA A 394 13.97 -11.83 -15.81
C ALA A 394 13.85 -13.02 -16.77
N ASP A 395 14.58 -13.02 -17.90
CA ASP A 395 14.64 -14.15 -18.85
C ASP A 395 15.20 -15.42 -18.16
N GLU A 396 16.18 -15.29 -17.27
CA GLU A 396 16.76 -16.42 -16.50
C GLU A 396 15.78 -16.98 -15.47
N LEU A 397 15.17 -16.14 -14.65
CA LEU A 397 14.24 -16.56 -13.58
C LEU A 397 12.90 -17.10 -14.12
N LEU A 398 12.46 -16.63 -15.27
CA LEU A 398 11.20 -17.05 -15.89
C LEU A 398 11.41 -18.03 -17.06
N ASP A 399 12.61 -18.67 -17.12
CA ASP A 399 12.88 -19.72 -18.10
C ASP A 399 11.87 -20.87 -17.97
N PRO A 400 11.20 -21.28 -19.05
CA PRO A 400 10.15 -22.30 -19.00
C PRO A 400 10.63 -23.67 -18.47
N ALA A 401 11.92 -24.01 -18.67
CA ALA A 401 12.47 -25.27 -18.18
C ALA A 401 12.67 -25.21 -16.67
N LEU A 402 13.20 -24.09 -16.14
CA LEU A 402 13.33 -23.85 -14.71
C LEU A 402 11.95 -23.84 -14.00
N VAL A 403 11.00 -23.08 -14.53
CA VAL A 403 9.63 -23.01 -13.99
C VAL A 403 8.95 -24.38 -13.95
N LYS A 404 9.14 -25.18 -14.99
CA LYS A 404 8.62 -26.54 -15.08
C LYS A 404 9.27 -27.48 -14.07
N GLU A 405 10.58 -27.40 -13.88
CA GLU A 405 11.34 -28.23 -12.94
C GLU A 405 10.89 -27.95 -11.51
N GLN A 406 10.68 -26.69 -11.15
CA GLN A 406 10.22 -26.28 -9.82
C GLN A 406 8.80 -26.74 -9.50
N GLY A 407 7.91 -26.85 -10.49
CA GLY A 407 6.59 -27.48 -10.36
C GLY A 407 5.53 -26.69 -9.61
N PHE A 408 5.73 -25.41 -9.33
CA PHE A 408 4.74 -24.53 -8.66
C PHE A 408 3.85 -23.75 -9.61
N LEU A 409 4.42 -23.29 -10.72
CA LEU A 409 3.74 -22.41 -11.68
C LEU A 409 3.57 -23.09 -13.04
N ASP A 410 2.51 -22.70 -13.76
CA ASP A 410 2.32 -23.15 -15.15
C ASP A 410 3.28 -22.43 -16.11
N PRO A 411 4.27 -23.14 -16.70
CA PRO A 411 5.30 -22.51 -17.50
C PRO A 411 4.76 -21.81 -18.74
N VAL A 412 3.66 -22.30 -19.32
CA VAL A 412 3.04 -21.71 -20.52
C VAL A 412 2.40 -20.35 -20.18
N THR A 413 1.74 -20.26 -19.04
CA THR A 413 1.13 -19.01 -18.56
C THR A 413 2.19 -17.98 -18.18
N VAL A 414 3.28 -18.41 -17.50
CA VAL A 414 4.41 -17.55 -17.13
C VAL A 414 5.08 -16.99 -18.37
N GLU A 415 5.46 -17.82 -19.34
CA GLU A 415 6.10 -17.42 -20.59
C GLU A 415 5.23 -16.46 -21.39
N ARG A 416 3.91 -16.73 -21.52
CA ARG A 416 2.97 -15.85 -22.20
C ARG A 416 2.92 -14.47 -21.54
N ARG A 417 2.86 -14.38 -20.21
CA ARG A 417 2.83 -13.11 -19.47
C ARG A 417 4.12 -12.33 -19.67
N TRP A 418 5.24 -12.98 -19.48
CA TRP A 418 6.55 -12.37 -19.67
C TRP A 418 6.73 -11.84 -21.09
N THR A 419 6.46 -12.66 -22.10
CA THR A 419 6.55 -12.26 -23.51
C THR A 419 5.63 -11.09 -23.84
N THR A 420 4.38 -11.10 -23.33
CA THR A 420 3.42 -10.01 -23.53
C THR A 420 3.93 -8.70 -22.94
N HIS A 421 4.49 -8.74 -21.72
CA HIS A 421 5.07 -7.55 -21.07
C HIS A 421 6.34 -7.08 -21.77
N ARG A 422 7.27 -7.99 -22.04
CA ARG A 422 8.56 -7.73 -22.66
C ARG A 422 8.45 -7.06 -24.02
N GLU A 423 7.48 -7.49 -24.83
CA GLU A 423 7.21 -6.93 -26.15
C GLU A 423 6.34 -5.67 -26.13
N GLY A 424 5.92 -5.23 -24.99
CA GLY A 424 5.10 -4.02 -24.83
C GLY A 424 3.64 -4.19 -25.35
N ARG A 425 3.18 -5.43 -25.61
CA ARG A 425 1.81 -5.69 -26.04
C ARG A 425 0.79 -5.34 -24.96
N ALA A 426 1.14 -5.56 -23.68
CA ALA A 426 0.39 -5.08 -22.53
C ALA A 426 1.37 -4.76 -21.37
N ASP A 427 0.95 -3.87 -20.49
CA ASP A 427 1.68 -3.61 -19.25
C ASP A 427 1.20 -4.58 -18.16
N LEU A 428 2.03 -5.58 -17.91
CA LEU A 428 1.85 -6.58 -16.86
C LEU A 428 2.92 -6.43 -15.77
N THR A 429 3.36 -5.19 -15.50
CA THR A 429 4.45 -4.89 -14.56
C THR A 429 4.28 -5.60 -13.22
N PHE A 430 3.14 -5.42 -12.56
CA PHE A 430 2.94 -5.99 -11.23
C PHE A 430 2.81 -7.52 -11.25
N GLN A 431 2.13 -8.08 -12.28
CA GLN A 431 2.01 -9.53 -12.45
C GLN A 431 3.38 -10.19 -12.67
N VAL A 432 4.18 -9.62 -13.55
CA VAL A 432 5.53 -10.15 -13.84
C VAL A 432 6.46 -9.94 -12.65
N TRP A 433 6.38 -8.78 -11.99
CA TRP A 433 7.17 -8.51 -10.79
C TRP A 433 6.87 -9.48 -9.66
N SER A 434 5.59 -9.81 -9.42
CA SER A 434 5.21 -10.82 -8.43
C SER A 434 5.77 -12.21 -8.75
N LEU A 435 5.76 -12.60 -10.03
CA LEU A 435 6.36 -13.86 -10.46
C LEU A 435 7.88 -13.87 -10.24
N LEU A 436 8.56 -12.76 -10.57
CA LEU A 436 10.01 -12.64 -10.39
C LEU A 436 10.42 -12.67 -8.92
N MET A 437 9.68 -11.99 -8.04
CA MET A 437 9.97 -12.04 -6.61
C MET A 437 9.75 -13.44 -6.03
N PHE A 438 8.71 -14.15 -6.47
CA PHE A 438 8.50 -15.54 -6.08
C PHE A 438 9.64 -16.44 -6.58
N GLN A 439 10.03 -16.32 -7.84
CA GLN A 439 11.11 -17.12 -8.42
C GLN A 439 12.46 -16.81 -7.80
N ALA A 440 12.77 -15.53 -7.56
CA ALA A 440 14.01 -15.13 -6.91
C ALA A 440 14.11 -15.70 -5.49
N TRP A 441 13.01 -15.64 -4.73
CA TRP A 441 12.93 -16.25 -3.40
C TRP A 441 13.09 -17.78 -3.46
N LEU A 442 12.43 -18.45 -4.40
CA LEU A 442 12.50 -19.90 -4.53
C LEU A 442 13.92 -20.39 -4.90
N VAL A 443 14.63 -19.63 -5.72
CA VAL A 443 16.03 -19.93 -6.08
C VAL A 443 16.95 -19.75 -4.85
N GLU A 444 16.75 -18.68 -4.06
CA GLU A 444 17.54 -18.43 -2.84
C GLU A 444 17.32 -19.55 -1.79
N GLU A 445 16.10 -20.04 -1.63
CA GLU A 445 15.76 -21.09 -0.68
C GLU A 445 16.22 -22.50 -1.13
N SER A 446 16.47 -22.69 -2.42
CA SER A 446 16.86 -23.98 -2.99
C SER A 446 18.40 -24.13 -3.10
N GLY A 447 19.16 -23.06 -2.95
CA GLY A 447 20.63 -23.03 -3.03
C GLY A 447 21.27 -23.15 -1.69
#